data_93e3b5e1343de1589ef76b6b8f6398dc
#
_entry.id   93e3b5e1343de1589ef76b6b8f6398dc
#
_cell.length_a   1.000
_cell.length_b   1.000
_cell.length_c   1.000
_cell.angle_alpha   90.00
_cell.angle_beta   90.00
_cell.angle_gamma   90.00
#
_symmetry.space_group_name_H-M   'P 1'
#
loop_
_entity.id
_entity.type
_entity.pdbx_description
1 polymer ?
#
loop_
_entity_poly.entity_id
_entity_poly.type
_entity_poly.pdbx_seq_one_letter_code
_entity_poly.pdbx_strand_id
1 'polypeptide(L)' 'MKTETIGAFEAKTHFSRLLEKAQQGTIIVVTRRGKPVAQLGPAEGQSS' A
#
# COMPACT_ATOMS: atom_id res chain seq x y z
N MET A 1 0.58 12.28 -6.49
CA MET A 1 0.51 11.03 -5.79
C MET A 1 0.72 9.90 -6.73
N LYS A 2 1.32 8.85 -6.24
CA LYS A 2 1.67 7.72 -7.06
C LYS A 2 0.90 6.50 -6.60
N THR A 3 0.45 5.68 -7.52
CA THR A 3 -0.26 4.47 -7.17
C THR A 3 0.50 3.26 -7.69
N GLU A 4 0.70 2.28 -6.84
CA GLU A 4 1.37 1.05 -7.21
C GLU A 4 0.50 -0.12 -6.85
N THR A 5 0.69 -1.22 -7.55
CA THR A 5 -0.07 -2.44 -7.29
C THR A 5 0.92 -3.54 -6.95
N ILE A 6 0.61 -4.34 -5.95
CA ILE A 6 1.51 -5.39 -5.51
C ILE A 6 0.68 -6.59 -5.06
N GLY A 7 1.21 -7.77 -5.23
CA GLY A 7 0.52 -8.96 -4.77
C GLY A 7 0.60 -9.09 -3.25
N ALA A 8 -0.36 -9.77 -2.66
CA ALA A 8 -0.41 -9.91 -1.21
C ALA A 8 0.84 -10.60 -0.65
N PHE A 9 1.35 -11.58 -1.35
CA PHE A 9 2.53 -12.28 -0.87
C PHE A 9 3.74 -11.35 -0.86
N GLU A 10 3.89 -10.57 -1.93
CA GLU A 10 4.97 -9.62 -2.02
C GLU A 10 4.81 -8.54 -0.97
N ALA A 11 3.59 -8.11 -0.75
CA ALA A 11 3.32 -7.08 0.24
C ALA A 11 3.75 -7.55 1.63
N LYS A 12 3.51 -8.82 1.92
CA LYS A 12 3.90 -9.37 3.20
C LYS A 12 5.41 -9.34 3.37
N THR A 13 6.14 -9.71 2.31
CA THR A 13 7.58 -9.78 2.36
C THR A 13 8.22 -8.40 2.49
N HIS A 14 7.63 -7.41 1.86
CA HIS A 14 8.22 -6.07 1.83
C HIS A 14 7.39 -5.03 2.57
N PHE A 15 6.67 -5.46 3.57
CA PHE A 15 5.71 -4.59 4.24
C PHE A 15 6.33 -3.31 4.80
N SER A 16 7.50 -3.42 5.45
CA SER A 16 8.15 -2.25 6.01
C SER A 16 8.46 -1.21 4.94
N ARG A 17 8.93 -1.67 3.79
CA ARG A 17 9.26 -0.77 2.70
C ARG A 17 7.99 -0.12 2.16
N LEU A 18 6.90 -0.88 2.10
CA LEU A 18 5.64 -0.34 1.62
C LEU A 18 5.10 0.72 2.56
N LEU A 19 5.30 0.55 3.85
CA LEU A 19 4.88 1.57 4.80
C LEU A 19 5.63 2.87 4.59
N GLU A 20 6.92 2.79 4.30
CA GLU A 20 7.71 3.97 4.03
C GLU A 20 7.22 4.69 2.78
N LYS A 21 6.91 3.93 1.75
CA LYS A 21 6.39 4.52 0.53
C LYS A 21 5.04 5.19 0.79
N ALA A 22 4.20 4.54 1.58
CA ALA A 22 2.89 5.08 1.89
C ALA A 22 3.03 6.40 2.65
N GLN A 23 4.00 6.49 3.55
CA GLN A 23 4.22 7.72 4.27
C GLN A 23 4.64 8.85 3.35
N GLN A 24 5.24 8.52 2.24
CA GLN A 24 5.69 9.51 1.28
C GLN A 24 4.59 9.92 0.31
N GLY A 25 3.44 9.35 0.43
CA GLY A 25 2.31 9.72 -0.41
C GLY A 25 1.93 8.71 -1.48
N THR A 26 2.59 7.58 -1.50
CA THR A 26 2.27 6.54 -2.48
C THR A 26 1.09 5.71 -2.01
N ILE A 27 0.18 5.43 -2.90
CA ILE A 27 -0.94 4.54 -2.60
C ILE A 27 -0.58 3.18 -3.15
N ILE A 28 -0.60 2.17 -2.31
CA ILE A 28 -0.22 0.83 -2.74
C ILE A 28 -1.43 -0.08 -2.63
N VAL A 29 -1.87 -0.59 -3.75
CA VAL A 29 -3.03 -1.47 -3.80
C VAL A 29 -2.53 -2.90 -3.71
N VAL A 30 -2.99 -3.62 -2.72
CA VAL A 30 -2.60 -5.00 -2.51
C VAL A 30 -3.65 -5.89 -3.17
N THR A 31 -3.20 -6.79 -4.02
CA THR A 31 -4.12 -7.65 -4.75
C THR A 31 -3.94 -9.10 -4.32
N ARG A 32 -4.96 -9.89 -4.55
CA ARG A 32 -4.92 -11.30 -4.27
C ARG A 32 -5.68 -11.98 -5.38
N ARG A 33 -5.01 -12.89 -6.08
CA ARG A 33 -5.60 -13.57 -7.22
C ARG A 33 -6.13 -12.58 -8.23
N GLY A 34 -5.37 -11.51 -8.43
CA GLY A 34 -5.75 -10.52 -9.42
C GLY A 34 -6.81 -9.54 -8.99
N LYS A 35 -7.27 -9.62 -7.74
CA LYS A 35 -8.31 -8.71 -7.26
C LYS A 35 -7.79 -7.85 -6.13
N PRO A 36 -8.10 -6.56 -6.12
CA PRO A 36 -7.66 -5.70 -5.03
C PRO A 36 -8.41 -6.07 -3.75
N VAL A 37 -7.65 -6.29 -2.68
CA VAL A 37 -8.24 -6.64 -1.39
C VAL A 37 -7.92 -5.64 -0.30
N ALA A 38 -6.91 -4.81 -0.51
CA ALA A 38 -6.51 -3.84 0.51
C ALA A 38 -5.69 -2.75 -0.13
N GLN A 39 -5.43 -1.72 0.62
CA GLN A 39 -4.62 -0.64 0.09
C GLN A 39 -3.91 0.04 1.26
N LEU A 40 -2.69 0.49 1.00
CA LEU A 40 -1.90 1.23 1.95
C LEU A 40 -1.75 2.65 1.43
N GLY A 41 -1.80 3.60 2.31
CA GLY A 41 -1.60 4.98 1.93
C GLY A 41 -1.18 5.78 3.12
N PRO A 42 -0.90 7.06 2.94
CA PRO A 42 -0.48 7.90 4.06
C PRO A 42 -1.61 8.09 5.03
N ALA A 43 -1.30 8.07 6.30
CA ALA A 43 -2.29 8.29 7.32
C ALA A 43 -2.54 9.76 7.53
N GLU A 44 -1.81 10.59 6.86
CA GLU A 44 -1.93 11.99 6.99
C GLU A 44 -3.30 12.47 6.59
N GLY A 45 -3.85 13.43 7.23
CA GLY A 45 -5.18 13.87 6.90
C GLY A 45 -6.24 13.10 7.58
N GLN A 46 -5.89 12.16 8.38
CA GLN A 46 -6.85 11.48 9.16
C GLN A 46 -7.25 12.42 10.17
N SER A 47 -8.26 13.01 10.08
CA SER A 47 -8.62 13.97 11.03
C SER A 47 -8.98 13.37 12.24
N SER A 48 -8.85 12.42 12.51
CA SER A 48 -9.11 11.91 13.81
C SER A 48 -9.81 12.70 14.63
#